data_5614db8625d2cd9e59b06e05a8716009
#
_entry.id   5614db8625d2cd9e59b06e05a8716009
#
_cell.length_a   1.000
_cell.length_b   1.000
_cell.length_c   1.000
_cell.angle_alpha   90.00
_cell.angle_beta   90.00
_cell.angle_gamma   90.00
#
_symmetry.space_group_name_H-M   'P 1'
#
loop_
_entity.id
_entity.type
_entity.pdbx_description
1 polymer ?
#
loop_
_entity_poly.entity_id
_entity_poly.type
_entity_poly.pdbx_seq_one_letter_code
_entity_poly.pdbx_strand_id
1 'polypeptide(L)'
;MTDTTEAPTGSEPCPDDVVLGRYRLIDRIGDTAGTVVWHGHDQRLARPVSLRFAALDSEIADKLRSAAIEASRVLDRRAVAILDIADDVEGGHLIVVTEWLRGTAFGDYLAARAGEPLPSREAATLAVEVARFLAAAEAVGVTHGRLRPNAVMVTDSGEVRVRGLGVDQALHGTELGLDPGLADVHGAGSVLYAGLTGRWPGPLDAEHLPGVPSVGGGRTPWPSRVVADVPADLDEIAARAVQTTHAPKGLGHFVAVADVEAALSTSLVATPTPAAGRPWSRPVVRVAAVAVAVLAAIGLAGLGLDMVKGLGGSPLMVPRARAADPTTTSSAPGTSRPAVPVDQVLPIVSVADFDPYGNDRHENPQLAPMAVDNDPVSAWRTVSYKAADMSGKPGVGILVDLGAPRPVDAVRLSLLGLGTDLTVYATDNPTKKLDTFTTVVTAAGAPNQVTLRVPRAVTTRYLVVWFTRLPSVDGRYQGGVADIKVLG
;
A
#
# COMPACT_ATOMS: atom_id res chain seq x y z
N MET A 1 7.56 -56.41 20.38
CA MET A 1 8.19 -55.12 20.61
C MET A 1 8.58 -54.59 19.25
N THR A 2 7.67 -53.88 18.63
CA THR A 2 7.91 -53.18 17.35
C THR A 2 8.16 -51.74 17.69
N ASP A 3 9.41 -51.38 17.56
CA ASP A 3 9.91 -50.00 17.73
C ASP A 3 9.43 -49.20 16.52
N THR A 4 8.38 -48.40 16.74
CA THR A 4 7.90 -47.45 15.73
C THR A 4 8.81 -46.23 15.86
N THR A 5 9.83 -46.19 15.06
CA THR A 5 10.66 -44.99 14.88
C THR A 5 9.78 -43.90 14.27
N GLU A 6 9.31 -43.00 15.08
CA GLU A 6 8.70 -41.75 14.67
C GLU A 6 9.71 -41.00 13.83
N ALA A 7 9.39 -40.72 12.55
CA ALA A 7 10.19 -39.90 11.67
C ALA A 7 10.32 -38.51 12.31
N PRO A 8 11.48 -37.84 12.24
CA PRO A 8 11.67 -36.52 12.82
C PRO A 8 10.72 -35.55 12.10
N THR A 9 9.78 -35.03 12.86
CA THR A 9 8.96 -33.86 12.47
C THR A 9 9.92 -32.75 12.12
N GLY A 10 9.95 -32.32 10.85
CA GLY A 10 10.76 -31.21 10.40
C GLY A 10 10.52 -29.98 11.30
N SER A 11 11.56 -29.27 11.66
CA SER A 11 11.47 -28.06 12.46
C SER A 11 10.66 -27.01 11.69
N GLU A 12 9.76 -26.33 12.38
CA GLU A 12 9.03 -25.20 11.78
C GLU A 12 10.03 -24.14 11.29
N PRO A 13 9.93 -23.63 10.04
CA PRO A 13 10.85 -22.63 9.51
C PRO A 13 10.86 -21.35 10.36
N CYS A 14 12.04 -20.82 10.62
CA CYS A 14 12.27 -19.62 11.43
C CYS A 14 12.94 -18.51 10.61
N PRO A 15 12.84 -17.23 11.06
CA PRO A 15 13.63 -16.14 10.47
C PRO A 15 15.12 -16.48 10.45
N ASP A 16 15.81 -16.05 9.38
CA ASP A 16 17.22 -16.31 9.06
C ASP A 16 17.57 -17.74 8.63
N ASP A 17 16.64 -18.70 8.67
CA ASP A 17 16.88 -20.02 8.09
C ASP A 17 17.17 -19.90 6.58
N VAL A 18 18.11 -20.74 6.10
CA VAL A 18 18.43 -20.84 4.69
C VAL A 18 17.90 -22.16 4.14
N VAL A 19 16.78 -22.10 3.41
CA VAL A 19 16.14 -23.26 2.81
C VAL A 19 16.68 -23.52 1.41
N LEU A 20 16.74 -24.79 1.00
CA LEU A 20 17.26 -25.25 -0.29
C LEU A 20 18.70 -24.73 -0.56
N GLY A 21 19.46 -24.37 0.47
CA GLY A 21 20.81 -23.80 0.35
C GLY A 21 20.88 -22.49 -0.47
N ARG A 22 19.77 -21.76 -0.61
CA ARG A 22 19.65 -20.61 -1.48
C ARG A 22 18.78 -19.48 -0.95
N TYR A 23 17.67 -19.77 -0.31
CA TYR A 23 16.67 -18.78 0.06
C TYR A 23 16.74 -18.53 1.56
N ARG A 24 17.16 -17.34 1.98
CA ARG A 24 17.11 -16.93 3.38
C ARG A 24 15.72 -16.41 3.71
N LEU A 25 15.09 -16.95 4.75
CA LEU A 25 13.80 -16.52 5.27
C LEU A 25 13.98 -15.22 6.04
N ILE A 26 13.06 -14.28 5.86
CA ILE A 26 13.10 -12.97 6.51
C ILE A 26 11.91 -12.84 7.44
N ASP A 27 10.71 -12.82 6.90
CA ASP A 27 9.48 -12.60 7.64
C ASP A 27 8.41 -13.62 7.27
N ARG A 28 7.69 -14.11 8.28
CA ARG A 28 6.46 -14.87 8.08
C ARG A 28 5.34 -13.91 7.72
N ILE A 29 4.79 -14.03 6.52
CA ILE A 29 3.73 -13.16 6.00
C ILE A 29 2.36 -13.58 6.52
N GLY A 30 2.09 -14.88 6.58
CA GLY A 30 0.82 -15.40 7.06
C GLY A 30 0.64 -16.88 6.79
N ASP A 31 -0.45 -17.40 7.32
CA ASP A 31 -0.89 -18.79 7.18
C ASP A 31 -2.22 -18.83 6.47
N THR A 32 -2.34 -19.74 5.52
CA THR A 32 -3.60 -19.91 4.80
C THR A 32 -3.73 -21.33 4.25
N ALA A 33 -4.89 -21.96 4.46
CA ALA A 33 -5.23 -23.28 3.95
C ALA A 33 -4.14 -24.35 4.15
N GLY A 34 -3.52 -24.39 5.34
CA GLY A 34 -2.46 -25.35 5.65
C GLY A 34 -1.12 -25.07 4.98
N THR A 35 -0.94 -23.87 4.45
CA THR A 35 0.34 -23.38 3.92
C THR A 35 0.82 -22.16 4.70
N VAL A 36 2.15 -21.99 4.79
CA VAL A 36 2.79 -20.82 5.41
C VAL A 36 3.50 -20.04 4.31
N VAL A 37 3.33 -18.72 4.32
CA VAL A 37 3.97 -17.83 3.34
C VAL A 37 5.03 -17.00 4.03
N TRP A 38 6.23 -17.04 3.47
CA TRP A 38 7.39 -16.28 3.92
C TRP A 38 7.83 -15.27 2.86
N HIS A 39 8.25 -14.14 3.33
CA HIS A 39 9.12 -13.25 2.60
C HIS A 39 10.56 -13.74 2.78
N GLY A 40 11.33 -13.80 1.71
CA GLY A 40 12.70 -14.26 1.75
C GLY A 40 13.59 -13.57 0.73
N HIS A 41 14.86 -13.92 0.76
CA HIS A 41 15.88 -13.38 -0.14
C HIS A 41 16.61 -14.51 -0.88
N ASP A 42 16.59 -14.45 -2.20
CA ASP A 42 17.38 -15.33 -3.06
C ASP A 42 18.85 -14.86 -3.01
N GLN A 43 19.70 -15.56 -2.25
CA GLN A 43 21.10 -15.20 -2.03
C GLN A 43 21.93 -15.29 -3.30
N ARG A 44 21.51 -16.09 -4.33
CA ARG A 44 22.25 -16.24 -5.60
C ARG A 44 21.96 -15.10 -6.57
N LEU A 45 20.72 -14.64 -6.63
CA LEU A 45 20.28 -13.60 -7.55
C LEU A 45 20.13 -12.24 -6.87
N ALA A 46 20.43 -12.14 -5.56
CA ALA A 46 20.34 -10.93 -4.73
C ALA A 46 19.00 -10.20 -4.91
N ARG A 47 17.86 -10.95 -4.82
CA ARG A 47 16.53 -10.39 -4.99
C ARG A 47 15.55 -10.91 -3.96
N PRO A 48 14.54 -10.12 -3.58
CA PRO A 48 13.47 -10.59 -2.71
C PRO A 48 12.59 -11.61 -3.43
N VAL A 49 12.05 -12.57 -2.67
CA VAL A 49 11.15 -13.62 -3.14
C VAL A 49 10.05 -13.87 -2.12
N SER A 50 8.94 -14.46 -2.56
CA SER A 50 7.94 -15.03 -1.67
C SER A 50 8.06 -16.54 -1.70
N LEU A 51 8.05 -17.19 -0.54
CA LEU A 51 8.13 -18.64 -0.41
C LEU A 51 6.86 -19.16 0.26
N ARG A 52 6.19 -20.10 -0.38
CA ARG A 52 5.03 -20.78 0.20
C ARG A 52 5.41 -22.22 0.54
N PHE A 53 5.20 -22.57 1.81
CA PHE A 53 5.51 -23.88 2.38
C PHE A 53 4.22 -24.69 2.55
N ALA A 54 4.27 -25.95 2.23
CA ALA A 54 3.28 -26.96 2.57
C ALA A 54 3.98 -28.21 3.11
N ALA A 55 3.41 -28.91 4.09
CA ALA A 55 3.98 -30.17 4.56
C ALA A 55 4.07 -31.16 3.40
N LEU A 56 5.26 -31.75 3.17
CA LEU A 56 5.59 -32.50 1.97
C LEU A 56 4.69 -33.72 1.73
N ASP A 57 4.25 -34.36 2.80
CA ASP A 57 3.39 -35.55 2.79
C ASP A 57 1.89 -35.22 2.82
N SER A 58 1.51 -33.96 2.64
CA SER A 58 0.14 -33.51 2.68
C SER A 58 -0.52 -33.48 1.30
N GLU A 59 -1.83 -33.73 1.26
CA GLU A 59 -2.66 -33.53 0.06
C GLU A 59 -2.59 -32.07 -0.46
N ILE A 60 -2.31 -31.13 0.44
CA ILE A 60 -2.13 -29.70 0.13
C ILE A 60 -0.87 -29.48 -0.71
N ALA A 61 0.23 -30.19 -0.40
CA ALA A 61 1.46 -30.12 -1.18
C ALA A 61 1.23 -30.60 -2.63
N ASP A 62 0.49 -31.69 -2.82
CA ASP A 62 0.20 -32.19 -4.16
C ASP A 62 -0.65 -31.22 -4.97
N LYS A 63 -1.68 -30.63 -4.35
CA LYS A 63 -2.52 -29.59 -4.98
C LYS A 63 -1.72 -28.35 -5.32
N LEU A 64 -0.90 -27.87 -4.38
CA LEU A 64 -0.05 -26.69 -4.55
C LEU A 64 0.97 -26.90 -5.67
N ARG A 65 1.63 -28.08 -5.71
CA ARG A 65 2.60 -28.43 -6.73
C ARG A 65 1.97 -28.44 -8.12
N SER A 66 0.84 -29.14 -8.27
CA SER A 66 0.13 -29.24 -9.55
C SER A 66 -0.30 -27.86 -10.04
N ALA A 67 -0.93 -27.06 -9.18
CA ALA A 67 -1.38 -25.73 -9.53
C ALA A 67 -0.20 -24.78 -9.89
N ALA A 68 0.91 -24.86 -9.16
CA ALA A 68 2.09 -24.06 -9.45
C ALA A 68 2.73 -24.43 -10.80
N ILE A 69 2.81 -25.73 -11.12
CA ILE A 69 3.30 -26.20 -12.44
C ILE A 69 2.39 -25.68 -13.56
N GLU A 70 1.07 -25.76 -13.41
CA GLU A 70 0.13 -25.25 -14.41
C GLU A 70 0.24 -23.71 -14.55
N ALA A 71 0.27 -22.99 -13.45
CA ALA A 71 0.41 -21.52 -13.45
C ALA A 71 1.72 -21.05 -14.11
N SER A 72 2.81 -21.83 -13.98
CA SER A 72 4.10 -21.50 -14.60
C SER A 72 4.09 -21.49 -16.15
N ARG A 73 3.05 -22.10 -16.75
CA ARG A 73 2.88 -22.14 -18.22
C ARG A 73 2.34 -20.84 -18.79
N VAL A 74 1.79 -19.96 -17.94
CA VAL A 74 1.24 -18.66 -18.36
C VAL A 74 2.35 -17.65 -18.49
N LEU A 75 2.74 -17.35 -19.72
CA LEU A 75 3.80 -16.38 -20.04
C LEU A 75 3.18 -15.00 -20.30
N ASP A 76 2.65 -14.38 -19.27
CA ASP A 76 2.12 -13.02 -19.32
C ASP A 76 2.82 -12.15 -18.27
N ARG A 77 3.20 -10.92 -18.65
CA ARG A 77 3.89 -9.99 -17.75
C ARG A 77 3.08 -9.60 -16.51
N ARG A 78 1.76 -9.80 -16.56
CA ARG A 78 0.87 -9.51 -15.42
C ARG A 78 0.84 -10.64 -14.41
N ALA A 79 1.23 -11.85 -14.79
CA ALA A 79 1.38 -12.95 -13.84
C ALA A 79 2.49 -12.67 -12.85
N VAL A 80 2.29 -13.05 -11.59
CA VAL A 80 3.40 -13.19 -10.63
C VAL A 80 4.18 -14.44 -11.02
N ALA A 81 5.46 -14.25 -11.37
CA ALA A 81 6.29 -15.35 -11.87
C ALA A 81 6.57 -16.38 -10.77
N ILE A 82 6.36 -17.65 -11.10
CA ILE A 82 6.87 -18.78 -10.30
C ILE A 82 8.33 -18.97 -10.68
N LEU A 83 9.20 -18.95 -9.68
CA LEU A 83 10.66 -18.96 -9.86
C LEU A 83 11.27 -20.32 -9.57
N ASP A 84 10.63 -21.08 -8.66
CA ASP A 84 11.11 -22.39 -8.26
C ASP A 84 9.98 -23.21 -7.62
N ILE A 85 10.04 -24.52 -7.73
CA ILE A 85 9.17 -25.49 -7.06
C ILE A 85 10.08 -26.62 -6.61
N ALA A 86 10.29 -26.78 -5.33
CA ALA A 86 11.26 -27.73 -4.81
C ALA A 86 10.80 -28.43 -3.53
N ASP A 87 11.28 -29.63 -3.33
CA ASP A 87 11.12 -30.40 -2.11
C ASP A 87 12.31 -30.16 -1.18
N ASP A 88 12.04 -29.59 -0.03
CA ASP A 88 12.94 -29.57 1.10
C ASP A 88 12.72 -30.82 1.95
N VAL A 89 13.41 -31.92 1.58
CA VAL A 89 13.22 -33.21 2.21
C VAL A 89 13.67 -33.21 3.67
N GLU A 90 14.74 -32.45 4.00
CA GLU A 90 15.27 -32.35 5.35
C GLU A 90 14.31 -31.55 6.25
N GLY A 91 13.73 -30.46 5.72
CA GLY A 91 12.74 -29.66 6.41
C GLY A 91 11.32 -30.23 6.36
N GLY A 92 11.05 -31.26 5.51
CA GLY A 92 9.74 -31.88 5.37
C GLY A 92 8.72 -31.02 4.65
N HIS A 93 9.14 -30.11 3.74
CA HIS A 93 8.25 -29.17 3.07
C HIS A 93 8.38 -29.18 1.54
N LEU A 94 7.24 -29.04 0.86
CA LEU A 94 7.21 -28.49 -0.49
C LEU A 94 7.34 -26.97 -0.38
N ILE A 95 8.22 -26.39 -1.19
CA ILE A 95 8.42 -24.93 -1.26
C ILE A 95 8.13 -24.46 -2.69
N VAL A 96 7.18 -23.55 -2.83
CA VAL A 96 6.92 -22.81 -4.09
C VAL A 96 7.45 -21.40 -3.92
N VAL A 97 8.39 -21.02 -4.78
CA VAL A 97 9.03 -19.71 -4.76
C VAL A 97 8.48 -18.84 -5.88
N THR A 98 8.03 -17.65 -5.56
CA THR A 98 7.56 -16.67 -6.53
C THR A 98 8.33 -15.36 -6.41
N GLU A 99 8.25 -14.52 -7.43
CA GLU A 99 8.78 -13.16 -7.33
C GLU A 99 8.05 -12.38 -6.23
N TRP A 100 8.79 -11.49 -5.58
CA TRP A 100 8.23 -10.54 -4.62
C TRP A 100 7.78 -9.29 -5.36
N LEU A 101 6.50 -8.94 -5.28
CA LEU A 101 5.98 -7.73 -5.91
C LEU A 101 6.04 -6.55 -4.97
N ARG A 102 6.53 -5.42 -5.49
CA ARG A 102 6.40 -4.11 -4.86
C ARG A 102 5.16 -3.42 -5.40
N GLY A 103 4.30 -2.96 -4.54
CA GLY A 103 3.04 -2.32 -4.91
C GLY A 103 1.99 -2.45 -3.81
N THR A 104 0.80 -2.01 -4.11
CA THR A 104 -0.35 -2.03 -3.19
C THR A 104 -1.39 -3.00 -3.72
N ALA A 105 -1.94 -3.85 -2.87
CA ALA A 105 -3.07 -4.68 -3.22
C ALA A 105 -4.28 -3.80 -3.55
N PHE A 106 -5.11 -4.22 -4.50
CA PHE A 106 -6.26 -3.44 -4.96
C PHE A 106 -7.26 -3.15 -3.84
N GLY A 107 -7.45 -4.10 -2.90
CA GLY A 107 -8.27 -3.89 -1.72
C GLY A 107 -7.75 -2.73 -0.86
N ASP A 108 -6.46 -2.72 -0.56
CA ASP A 108 -5.81 -1.66 0.21
C ASP A 108 -5.80 -0.33 -0.56
N TYR A 109 -5.61 -0.39 -1.89
CA TYR A 109 -5.65 0.79 -2.75
C TYR A 109 -7.00 1.50 -2.69
N LEU A 110 -8.11 0.76 -2.72
CA LEU A 110 -9.45 1.31 -2.56
C LEU A 110 -9.76 1.72 -1.12
N ALA A 111 -9.36 0.91 -0.14
CA ALA A 111 -9.57 1.23 1.29
C ALA A 111 -8.89 2.53 1.70
N ALA A 112 -7.68 2.81 1.18
CA ALA A 112 -6.96 4.05 1.42
C ALA A 112 -7.68 5.31 0.88
N ARG A 113 -8.68 5.13 0.00
CA ARG A 113 -9.55 6.20 -0.53
C ARG A 113 -10.79 6.44 0.33
N ALA A 114 -10.86 5.85 1.51
CA ALA A 114 -12.01 5.97 2.43
C ALA A 114 -13.35 5.53 1.82
N GLY A 115 -13.33 4.56 0.89
CA GLY A 115 -14.50 4.06 0.19
C GLY A 115 -14.94 4.91 -1.00
N GLU A 116 -14.16 5.95 -1.39
CA GLU A 116 -14.42 6.69 -2.62
C GLU A 116 -14.12 5.81 -3.85
N PRO A 117 -15.02 5.76 -4.83
CA PRO A 117 -14.80 5.05 -6.07
C PRO A 117 -13.63 5.66 -6.87
N LEU A 118 -13.08 4.85 -7.76
CA LEU A 118 -12.13 5.34 -8.77
C LEU A 118 -12.85 6.16 -9.84
N PRO A 119 -12.17 7.09 -10.51
CA PRO A 119 -12.65 7.62 -11.77
C PRO A 119 -13.01 6.47 -12.72
N SER A 120 -14.19 6.50 -13.35
CA SER A 120 -14.73 5.38 -14.14
C SER A 120 -13.74 4.83 -15.18
N ARG A 121 -12.97 5.73 -15.84
CA ARG A 121 -11.95 5.34 -16.81
C ARG A 121 -10.77 4.59 -16.13
N GLU A 122 -10.38 4.97 -14.93
CA GLU A 122 -9.33 4.30 -14.17
C GLU A 122 -9.79 2.91 -13.74
N ALA A 123 -11.03 2.78 -13.22
CA ALA A 123 -11.64 1.51 -12.90
C ALA A 123 -11.71 0.56 -14.11
N ALA A 124 -12.15 1.08 -15.27
CA ALA A 124 -12.19 0.31 -16.51
C ALA A 124 -10.80 -0.09 -17.01
N THR A 125 -9.80 0.81 -16.90
CA THR A 125 -8.40 0.51 -17.29
C THR A 125 -7.81 -0.59 -16.44
N LEU A 126 -8.03 -0.58 -15.13
CA LEU A 126 -7.56 -1.63 -14.23
C LEU A 126 -8.27 -2.96 -14.52
N ALA A 127 -9.59 -2.93 -14.67
CA ALA A 127 -10.39 -4.12 -14.95
C ALA A 127 -10.04 -4.77 -16.30
N VAL A 128 -9.78 -3.98 -17.36
CA VAL A 128 -9.38 -4.54 -18.67
C VAL A 128 -8.01 -5.20 -18.62
N GLU A 129 -7.04 -4.67 -17.83
CA GLU A 129 -5.74 -5.30 -17.67
C GLU A 129 -5.86 -6.65 -16.93
N VAL A 130 -6.73 -6.73 -15.93
CA VAL A 130 -7.04 -8.00 -15.25
C VAL A 130 -7.73 -8.97 -16.21
N ALA A 131 -8.75 -8.53 -16.94
CA ALA A 131 -9.46 -9.38 -17.90
C ALA A 131 -8.54 -9.91 -19.01
N ARG A 132 -7.62 -9.09 -19.53
CA ARG A 132 -6.58 -9.51 -20.49
C ARG A 132 -5.68 -10.60 -19.95
N PHE A 133 -5.27 -10.47 -18.69
CA PHE A 133 -4.45 -11.48 -18.03
C PHE A 133 -5.22 -12.81 -17.90
N LEU A 134 -6.46 -12.76 -17.40
CA LEU A 134 -7.28 -13.96 -17.22
C LEU A 134 -7.59 -14.61 -18.57
N ALA A 135 -7.89 -13.84 -19.62
CA ALA A 135 -8.11 -14.38 -20.97
C ALA A 135 -6.85 -15.03 -21.55
N ALA A 136 -5.66 -14.45 -21.29
CA ALA A 136 -4.39 -15.06 -21.71
C ALA A 136 -4.10 -16.37 -20.96
N ALA A 137 -4.47 -16.48 -19.68
CA ALA A 137 -4.36 -17.71 -18.91
C ALA A 137 -5.36 -18.78 -19.40
N GLU A 138 -6.62 -18.40 -19.65
CA GLU A 138 -7.67 -19.27 -20.16
C GLU A 138 -7.29 -19.85 -21.54
N ALA A 139 -6.63 -19.07 -22.40
CA ALA A 139 -6.17 -19.49 -23.72
C ALA A 139 -5.17 -20.65 -23.67
N VAL A 140 -4.47 -20.85 -22.56
CA VAL A 140 -3.56 -22.00 -22.33
C VAL A 140 -4.14 -23.03 -21.36
N GLY A 141 -5.44 -22.94 -21.08
CA GLY A 141 -6.19 -23.87 -20.24
C GLY A 141 -5.96 -23.69 -18.73
N VAL A 142 -5.51 -22.52 -18.31
CA VAL A 142 -5.29 -22.18 -16.88
C VAL A 142 -6.28 -21.11 -16.46
N THR A 143 -6.93 -21.31 -15.32
CA THR A 143 -7.86 -20.35 -14.72
C THR A 143 -7.34 -19.87 -13.39
N HIS A 144 -7.70 -18.66 -13.00
CA HIS A 144 -7.43 -18.18 -11.64
C HIS A 144 -8.42 -18.80 -10.66
N GLY A 145 -9.70 -18.81 -11.00
CA GLY A 145 -10.80 -19.45 -10.30
C GLY A 145 -11.16 -18.82 -8.95
N ARG A 146 -10.35 -17.90 -8.42
CA ARG A 146 -10.58 -17.24 -7.13
C ARG A 146 -9.94 -15.87 -7.07
N LEU A 147 -10.32 -14.99 -7.98
CA LEU A 147 -9.78 -13.62 -7.98
C LEU A 147 -10.43 -12.79 -6.85
N ARG A 148 -9.60 -12.35 -5.91
CA ARG A 148 -9.98 -11.53 -4.75
C ARG A 148 -9.26 -10.17 -4.82
N PRO A 149 -9.67 -9.15 -4.03
CA PRO A 149 -9.03 -7.84 -4.06
C PRO A 149 -7.51 -7.89 -3.85
N ASN A 150 -7.02 -8.74 -2.95
CA ASN A 150 -5.59 -8.88 -2.68
C ASN A 150 -4.82 -9.69 -3.74
N ALA A 151 -5.50 -10.41 -4.62
CA ALA A 151 -4.86 -11.07 -5.76
C ALA A 151 -4.41 -10.07 -6.83
N VAL A 152 -5.05 -8.90 -6.92
CA VAL A 152 -4.72 -7.84 -7.87
C VAL A 152 -3.82 -6.83 -7.19
N MET A 153 -2.63 -6.60 -7.77
CA MET A 153 -1.62 -5.66 -7.28
C MET A 153 -1.46 -4.51 -8.26
N VAL A 154 -1.38 -3.30 -7.76
CA VAL A 154 -0.95 -2.12 -8.51
C VAL A 154 0.48 -1.81 -8.07
N THR A 155 1.44 -1.96 -8.99
CA THR A 155 2.86 -1.72 -8.69
C THR A 155 3.16 -0.23 -8.51
N ASP A 156 4.33 0.10 -7.97
CA ASP A 156 4.78 1.49 -7.84
C ASP A 156 4.91 2.20 -9.19
N SER A 157 5.10 1.44 -10.30
CA SER A 157 5.07 1.95 -11.68
C SER A 157 3.66 2.11 -12.26
N GLY A 158 2.61 1.68 -11.52
CA GLY A 158 1.21 1.72 -11.98
C GLY A 158 0.82 0.52 -12.86
N GLU A 159 1.63 -0.51 -12.93
CA GLU A 159 1.31 -1.74 -13.67
C GLU A 159 0.42 -2.66 -12.83
N VAL A 160 -0.52 -3.33 -13.50
CA VAL A 160 -1.35 -4.35 -12.86
C VAL A 160 -0.62 -5.69 -12.88
N ARG A 161 -0.53 -6.32 -11.71
CA ARG A 161 0.02 -7.66 -11.54
C ARG A 161 -1.00 -8.53 -10.79
N VAL A 162 -1.07 -9.80 -11.14
CA VAL A 162 -2.02 -10.75 -10.54
C VAL A 162 -1.27 -11.92 -9.95
N ARG A 163 -1.52 -12.20 -8.67
CA ARG A 163 -0.92 -13.32 -7.92
C ARG A 163 -1.94 -14.42 -7.66
N GLY A 164 -1.47 -15.61 -7.31
CA GLY A 164 -2.33 -16.72 -6.89
C GLY A 164 -2.99 -17.48 -8.02
N LEU A 165 -2.59 -17.26 -9.31
CA LEU A 165 -3.14 -17.93 -10.48
C LEU A 165 -3.20 -19.46 -10.25
N GLY A 166 -4.41 -20.05 -10.28
CA GLY A 166 -4.64 -21.46 -10.05
C GLY A 166 -4.35 -21.96 -8.63
N VAL A 167 -3.35 -21.36 -7.96
CA VAL A 167 -2.92 -21.74 -6.60
C VAL A 167 -4.00 -21.42 -5.57
N ASP A 168 -4.57 -20.20 -5.61
CA ASP A 168 -5.60 -19.81 -4.65
C ASP A 168 -6.88 -20.64 -4.82
N GLN A 169 -7.22 -21.01 -6.05
CA GLN A 169 -8.30 -21.96 -6.33
C GLN A 169 -8.01 -23.36 -5.78
N ALA A 170 -6.79 -23.86 -5.98
CA ALA A 170 -6.40 -25.20 -5.52
C ALA A 170 -6.44 -25.33 -3.99
N LEU A 171 -6.08 -24.24 -3.28
CA LEU A 171 -6.05 -24.21 -1.83
C LEU A 171 -7.41 -23.92 -1.19
N HIS A 172 -8.24 -23.10 -1.81
CA HIS A 172 -9.47 -22.54 -1.19
C HIS A 172 -10.75 -22.90 -1.94
N GLY A 173 -10.68 -23.57 -3.08
CA GLY A 173 -11.80 -23.78 -3.99
C GLY A 173 -12.10 -22.54 -4.85
N THR A 174 -13.02 -22.69 -5.79
CA THR A 174 -13.46 -21.60 -6.67
C THR A 174 -14.28 -20.54 -5.94
N GLU A 175 -14.26 -19.32 -6.45
CA GLU A 175 -15.12 -18.26 -5.92
C GLU A 175 -16.60 -18.62 -6.10
N LEU A 176 -17.37 -18.47 -5.02
CA LEU A 176 -18.80 -18.81 -4.97
C LEU A 176 -19.16 -20.25 -5.40
N GLY A 177 -18.20 -21.18 -5.48
CA GLY A 177 -18.43 -22.53 -5.99
C GLY A 177 -18.78 -22.58 -7.50
N LEU A 178 -18.43 -21.55 -8.25
CA LEU A 178 -18.65 -21.46 -9.69
C LEU A 178 -17.71 -22.41 -10.45
N ASP A 179 -18.04 -22.69 -11.71
CA ASP A 179 -17.08 -23.21 -12.67
C ASP A 179 -15.87 -22.24 -12.75
N PRO A 180 -14.61 -22.73 -12.84
CA PRO A 180 -13.42 -21.90 -12.79
C PRO A 180 -13.41 -20.75 -13.82
N GLY A 181 -13.86 -21.00 -15.05
CA GLY A 181 -13.96 -19.95 -16.07
C GLY A 181 -15.01 -18.89 -15.72
N LEU A 182 -16.17 -19.31 -15.20
CA LEU A 182 -17.19 -18.36 -14.71
C LEU A 182 -16.74 -17.61 -13.45
N ALA A 183 -15.92 -18.23 -12.60
CA ALA A 183 -15.31 -17.56 -11.46
C ALA A 183 -14.35 -16.44 -11.92
N ASP A 184 -13.63 -16.63 -13.03
CA ASP A 184 -12.76 -15.62 -13.62
C ASP A 184 -13.55 -14.48 -14.27
N VAL A 185 -14.67 -14.78 -14.95
CA VAL A 185 -15.63 -13.76 -15.43
C VAL A 185 -16.13 -12.92 -14.25
N HIS A 186 -16.60 -13.57 -13.18
CA HIS A 186 -17.05 -12.91 -11.96
C HIS A 186 -15.94 -12.07 -11.34
N GLY A 187 -14.72 -12.59 -11.27
CA GLY A 187 -13.57 -11.91 -10.71
C GLY A 187 -13.22 -10.62 -11.47
N ALA A 188 -13.15 -10.68 -12.81
CA ALA A 188 -12.92 -9.50 -13.65
C ALA A 188 -14.02 -8.44 -13.48
N GLY A 189 -15.29 -8.89 -13.45
CA GLY A 189 -16.45 -8.02 -13.18
C GLY A 189 -16.40 -7.41 -11.79
N SER A 190 -15.94 -8.17 -10.80
CA SER A 190 -15.83 -7.71 -9.40
C SER A 190 -14.78 -6.63 -9.23
N VAL A 191 -13.68 -6.70 -9.96
CA VAL A 191 -12.65 -5.65 -9.98
C VAL A 191 -13.22 -4.35 -10.58
N LEU A 192 -13.95 -4.44 -11.71
CA LEU A 192 -14.64 -3.27 -12.27
C LEU A 192 -15.66 -2.69 -11.28
N TYR A 193 -16.50 -3.56 -10.73
CA TYR A 193 -17.53 -3.17 -9.76
C TYR A 193 -16.92 -2.45 -8.56
N ALA A 194 -15.87 -3.01 -7.98
CA ALA A 194 -15.21 -2.43 -6.83
C ALA A 194 -14.52 -1.10 -7.17
N GLY A 195 -13.92 -0.99 -8.34
CA GLY A 195 -13.36 0.28 -8.83
C GLY A 195 -14.44 1.37 -8.97
N LEU A 196 -15.63 1.02 -9.49
CA LEU A 196 -16.73 1.95 -9.69
C LEU A 196 -17.48 2.32 -8.40
N THR A 197 -17.43 1.48 -7.36
CA THR A 197 -18.26 1.65 -6.16
C THR A 197 -17.49 1.78 -4.85
N GLY A 198 -16.21 1.47 -4.83
CA GLY A 198 -15.41 1.33 -3.59
C GLY A 198 -15.80 0.11 -2.76
N ARG A 199 -16.60 -0.82 -3.29
CA ARG A 199 -17.17 -1.97 -2.57
C ARG A 199 -17.02 -3.25 -3.37
N TRP A 200 -16.79 -4.37 -2.68
CA TRP A 200 -16.76 -5.68 -3.33
C TRP A 200 -18.18 -6.21 -3.55
N PRO A 201 -18.49 -6.79 -4.73
CA PRO A 201 -19.81 -7.36 -4.96
C PRO A 201 -20.03 -8.61 -4.09
N GLY A 202 -21.15 -8.64 -3.37
CA GLY A 202 -21.52 -9.70 -2.46
C GLY A 202 -21.83 -9.20 -1.05
N PRO A 203 -22.50 -10.03 -0.23
CA PRO A 203 -23.00 -9.62 1.09
C PRO A 203 -21.93 -9.53 2.17
N LEU A 204 -20.77 -10.13 1.95
CA LEU A 204 -19.67 -10.19 2.91
C LEU A 204 -18.54 -9.26 2.50
N ASP A 205 -17.86 -8.71 3.50
CA ASP A 205 -16.65 -7.93 3.29
C ASP A 205 -15.55 -8.81 2.66
N ALA A 206 -14.74 -8.21 1.82
CA ALA A 206 -13.65 -8.86 1.13
C ALA A 206 -12.37 -8.05 1.30
N GLU A 207 -11.46 -8.54 2.13
CA GLU A 207 -10.09 -8.04 2.22
C GLU A 207 -10.02 -6.50 2.24
N HIS A 208 -10.54 -5.89 3.31
CA HIS A 208 -10.61 -4.45 3.56
C HIS A 208 -11.65 -3.69 2.72
N LEU A 209 -12.39 -4.35 1.82
CA LEU A 209 -13.49 -3.74 1.10
C LEU A 209 -14.84 -4.15 1.69
N PRO A 210 -15.74 -3.19 1.98
CA PRO A 210 -17.06 -3.52 2.44
C PRO A 210 -17.85 -4.24 1.33
N GLY A 211 -18.61 -5.25 1.73
CA GLY A 211 -19.53 -5.95 0.86
C GLY A 211 -20.73 -5.09 0.44
N VAL A 212 -21.47 -5.55 -0.54
CA VAL A 212 -22.72 -4.92 -0.99
C VAL A 212 -23.89 -5.83 -0.65
N PRO A 213 -24.87 -5.39 0.16
CA PRO A 213 -26.05 -6.16 0.46
C PRO A 213 -26.80 -6.59 -0.81
N SER A 214 -27.17 -7.86 -0.88
CA SER A 214 -27.95 -8.40 -2.00
C SER A 214 -29.35 -7.77 -2.05
N VAL A 215 -29.84 -7.49 -3.24
CA VAL A 215 -31.22 -7.10 -3.50
C VAL A 215 -32.09 -8.33 -3.77
N GLY A 216 -33.41 -8.16 -3.89
CA GLY A 216 -34.36 -9.26 -4.02
C GLY A 216 -33.94 -10.37 -4.97
N GLY A 217 -33.98 -11.63 -4.45
CA GLY A 217 -33.52 -12.83 -5.16
C GLY A 217 -32.02 -13.11 -5.07
N GLY A 218 -31.30 -12.53 -4.11
CA GLY A 218 -29.86 -12.79 -3.88
C GLY A 218 -28.94 -12.11 -4.91
N ARG A 219 -29.45 -11.16 -5.71
CA ARG A 219 -28.68 -10.50 -6.77
C ARG A 219 -27.85 -9.36 -6.22
N THR A 220 -26.65 -9.18 -6.77
CA THR A 220 -25.85 -7.98 -6.55
C THR A 220 -26.50 -6.77 -7.23
N PRO A 221 -26.70 -5.63 -6.54
CA PRO A 221 -27.23 -4.42 -7.18
C PRO A 221 -26.26 -3.93 -8.27
N TRP A 222 -26.78 -3.27 -9.29
CA TRP A 222 -25.94 -2.61 -10.29
C TRP A 222 -25.09 -1.51 -9.65
N PRO A 223 -23.88 -1.22 -10.14
CA PRO A 223 -23.04 -0.14 -9.61
C PRO A 223 -23.79 1.20 -9.51
N SER A 224 -24.59 1.57 -10.51
CA SER A 224 -25.41 2.80 -10.53
C SER A 224 -26.47 2.87 -9.42
N ARG A 225 -26.78 1.75 -8.76
CA ARG A 225 -27.67 1.70 -7.59
C ARG A 225 -26.93 1.92 -6.27
N VAL A 226 -25.60 1.89 -6.30
CA VAL A 226 -24.72 2.06 -5.14
C VAL A 226 -24.07 3.45 -5.17
N VAL A 227 -23.66 3.90 -6.35
CA VAL A 227 -22.99 5.19 -6.57
C VAL A 227 -23.63 5.90 -7.76
N ALA A 228 -23.85 7.22 -7.65
CA ALA A 228 -24.33 8.03 -8.75
C ALA A 228 -23.28 8.20 -9.87
N ASP A 229 -23.74 8.58 -11.07
CA ASP A 229 -22.91 8.97 -12.22
C ASP A 229 -22.01 7.86 -12.78
N VAL A 230 -22.36 6.59 -12.59
CA VAL A 230 -21.68 5.47 -13.24
C VAL A 230 -22.07 5.46 -14.73
N PRO A 231 -21.10 5.42 -15.67
CA PRO A 231 -21.40 5.32 -17.11
C PRO A 231 -22.21 4.06 -17.43
N ALA A 232 -23.24 4.21 -18.27
CA ALA A 232 -24.23 3.15 -18.53
C ALA A 232 -23.62 1.87 -19.11
N ASP A 233 -22.58 2.00 -19.96
CA ASP A 233 -21.85 0.89 -20.54
C ASP A 233 -21.03 0.12 -19.51
N LEU A 234 -20.33 0.81 -18.59
CA LEU A 234 -19.59 0.19 -17.50
C LEU A 234 -20.51 -0.43 -16.44
N ASP A 235 -21.65 0.20 -16.17
CA ASP A 235 -22.69 -0.31 -15.28
C ASP A 235 -23.24 -1.65 -15.79
N GLU A 236 -23.54 -1.73 -17.11
CA GLU A 236 -24.00 -2.97 -17.77
C GLU A 236 -22.90 -4.05 -17.74
N ILE A 237 -21.65 -3.72 -18.11
CA ILE A 237 -20.56 -4.68 -18.13
C ILE A 237 -20.35 -5.28 -16.73
N ALA A 238 -20.28 -4.46 -15.69
CA ALA A 238 -20.11 -4.92 -14.32
C ALA A 238 -21.29 -5.80 -13.88
N ALA A 239 -22.53 -5.39 -14.14
CA ALA A 239 -23.71 -6.15 -13.76
C ALA A 239 -23.79 -7.52 -14.46
N ARG A 240 -23.43 -7.61 -15.74
CA ARG A 240 -23.42 -8.87 -16.51
C ARG A 240 -22.32 -9.81 -16.07
N ALA A 241 -21.14 -9.28 -15.71
CA ALA A 241 -20.00 -10.09 -15.29
C ALA A 241 -20.17 -10.63 -13.87
N VAL A 242 -20.70 -9.82 -12.95
CA VAL A 242 -20.89 -10.20 -11.54
C VAL A 242 -22.08 -11.16 -11.34
N GLN A 243 -23.13 -11.08 -12.17
CA GLN A 243 -24.33 -11.90 -12.03
C GLN A 243 -24.26 -13.17 -12.88
N THR A 244 -23.31 -14.04 -12.58
CA THR A 244 -23.07 -15.28 -13.35
C THR A 244 -24.20 -16.30 -13.29
N THR A 245 -25.01 -16.29 -12.22
CA THR A 245 -26.14 -17.25 -12.03
C THR A 245 -27.51 -16.68 -12.40
N HIS A 246 -27.67 -15.37 -12.45
CA HIS A 246 -28.95 -14.70 -12.70
C HIS A 246 -28.76 -13.52 -13.63
N ALA A 247 -28.66 -13.77 -14.93
CA ALA A 247 -28.51 -12.71 -15.91
C ALA A 247 -29.56 -11.61 -15.75
N PRO A 248 -29.20 -10.34 -15.92
CA PRO A 248 -30.14 -9.24 -15.96
C PRO A 248 -31.20 -9.48 -17.04
N LYS A 249 -32.48 -9.11 -16.79
CA LYS A 249 -33.57 -9.30 -17.75
C LYS A 249 -33.21 -8.65 -19.10
N GLY A 250 -33.24 -9.46 -20.16
CA GLY A 250 -32.99 -9.01 -21.54
C GLY A 250 -31.52 -8.89 -21.91
N LEU A 251 -30.60 -9.13 -20.98
CA LEU A 251 -29.15 -9.12 -21.19
C LEU A 251 -28.60 -10.49 -20.79
N GLY A 252 -27.81 -11.14 -21.64
CA GLY A 252 -27.07 -12.36 -21.28
C GLY A 252 -25.96 -12.04 -20.25
N HIS A 253 -25.52 -13.05 -19.50
CA HIS A 253 -24.26 -12.96 -18.77
C HIS A 253 -23.07 -13.25 -19.70
N PHE A 254 -21.88 -12.84 -19.30
CA PHE A 254 -20.66 -13.24 -19.99
C PHE A 254 -20.36 -14.71 -19.64
N VAL A 255 -19.87 -15.48 -20.62
CA VAL A 255 -19.49 -16.89 -20.45
C VAL A 255 -17.99 -17.10 -20.52
N ALA A 256 -17.25 -16.15 -21.10
CA ALA A 256 -15.80 -16.17 -21.18
C ALA A 256 -15.23 -14.81 -20.76
N VAL A 257 -14.04 -14.81 -20.17
CA VAL A 257 -13.36 -13.59 -19.77
C VAL A 257 -12.97 -12.73 -20.99
N ALA A 258 -12.71 -13.34 -22.13
CA ALA A 258 -12.42 -12.64 -23.38
C ALA A 258 -13.57 -11.72 -23.82
N ASP A 259 -14.83 -12.07 -23.54
CA ASP A 259 -15.98 -11.23 -23.84
C ASP A 259 -16.03 -9.98 -22.92
N VAL A 260 -15.63 -10.16 -21.64
CA VAL A 260 -15.50 -9.05 -20.68
C VAL A 260 -14.39 -8.09 -21.13
N GLU A 261 -13.24 -8.64 -21.53
CA GLU A 261 -12.11 -7.87 -22.05
C GLU A 261 -12.51 -7.05 -23.27
N ALA A 262 -13.18 -7.68 -24.25
CA ALA A 262 -13.62 -7.01 -25.48
C ALA A 262 -14.61 -5.88 -25.18
N ALA A 263 -15.58 -6.10 -24.28
CA ALA A 263 -16.56 -5.10 -23.88
C ALA A 263 -15.89 -3.89 -23.18
N LEU A 264 -14.96 -4.14 -22.26
CA LEU A 264 -14.18 -3.09 -21.56
C LEU A 264 -13.29 -2.31 -22.54
N SER A 265 -12.60 -3.01 -23.44
CA SER A 265 -11.76 -2.39 -24.45
C SER A 265 -12.57 -1.47 -25.38
N THR A 266 -13.78 -1.90 -25.79
CA THR A 266 -14.70 -1.11 -26.59
C THR A 266 -15.16 0.15 -25.84
N SER A 267 -15.54 0.02 -24.56
CA SER A 267 -15.95 1.14 -23.72
C SER A 267 -14.83 2.18 -23.57
N LEU A 268 -13.59 1.74 -23.36
CA LEU A 268 -12.43 2.63 -23.24
C LEU A 268 -12.11 3.41 -24.51
N VAL A 269 -12.38 2.84 -25.70
CA VAL A 269 -12.22 3.51 -27.00
C VAL A 269 -13.36 4.48 -27.29
N ALA A 270 -14.61 4.13 -26.95
CA ALA A 270 -15.79 4.93 -27.19
C ALA A 270 -15.85 6.21 -26.34
N THR A 271 -15.21 6.21 -25.18
CA THR A 271 -15.15 7.38 -24.29
C THR A 271 -14.03 8.31 -24.78
N PRO A 272 -14.35 9.53 -25.30
CA PRO A 272 -13.30 10.46 -25.77
C PRO A 272 -12.38 10.80 -24.60
N THR A 273 -11.08 10.65 -24.81
CA THR A 273 -10.06 11.03 -23.82
C THR A 273 -10.19 12.52 -23.53
N PRO A 274 -10.49 12.96 -22.30
CA PRO A 274 -10.20 14.33 -21.92
C PRO A 274 -8.69 14.51 -22.12
N ALA A 275 -8.29 15.58 -22.83
CA ALA A 275 -6.92 15.85 -23.21
C ALA A 275 -5.96 15.55 -22.04
N ALA A 276 -4.95 14.74 -22.32
CA ALA A 276 -3.79 14.36 -21.53
C ALA A 276 -3.83 14.82 -20.05
N GLY A 277 -4.51 14.10 -19.22
CA GLY A 277 -4.49 14.25 -17.77
C GLY A 277 -3.56 13.21 -17.17
N ARG A 278 -2.43 13.68 -16.72
CA ARG A 278 -1.50 13.15 -15.71
C ARG A 278 -1.25 11.65 -15.67
N PRO A 279 0.02 11.23 -15.71
CA PRO A 279 0.42 9.88 -15.31
C PRO A 279 -0.15 9.59 -13.90
N TRP A 280 -0.33 8.33 -13.57
CA TRP A 280 -0.77 7.81 -12.27
C TRP A 280 -0.01 8.49 -11.12
N SER A 281 -0.33 9.75 -10.89
CA SER A 281 0.26 10.58 -9.87
C SER A 281 -0.73 10.65 -8.74
N ARG A 282 -0.37 9.99 -7.64
CA ARG A 282 -0.80 10.13 -6.24
C ARG A 282 -2.05 10.99 -6.05
N PRO A 283 -3.10 10.52 -5.38
CA PRO A 283 -4.15 11.38 -4.89
C PRO A 283 -3.53 12.35 -3.86
N VAL A 284 -3.21 13.55 -4.31
CA VAL A 284 -2.96 14.67 -3.39
C VAL A 284 -4.30 15.00 -2.77
N VAL A 285 -4.44 14.67 -1.49
CA VAL A 285 -5.54 15.07 -0.62
C VAL A 285 -5.76 16.58 -0.74
N ARG A 286 -6.78 16.98 -1.51
CA ARG A 286 -7.25 18.39 -1.62
C ARG A 286 -8.55 18.62 -0.84
N VAL A 287 -8.74 17.96 0.29
CA VAL A 287 -9.96 18.14 1.11
C VAL A 287 -9.77 19.11 2.29
N ALA A 288 -8.54 19.49 2.64
CA ALA A 288 -8.31 20.40 3.76
C ALA A 288 -8.37 21.92 3.42
N ALA A 289 -8.37 22.31 2.14
CA ALA A 289 -8.30 23.74 1.79
C ALA A 289 -9.65 24.48 1.80
N VAL A 290 -10.78 23.76 1.67
CA VAL A 290 -12.11 24.41 1.63
C VAL A 290 -12.66 24.67 3.04
N ALA A 291 -12.36 23.81 4.01
CA ALA A 291 -12.82 24.01 5.40
C ALA A 291 -12.06 25.16 6.10
N VAL A 292 -10.79 25.37 5.79
CA VAL A 292 -10.01 26.47 6.36
C VAL A 292 -10.39 27.82 5.74
N ALA A 293 -10.77 27.87 4.46
CA ALA A 293 -11.24 29.10 3.81
C ALA A 293 -12.60 29.59 4.34
N VAL A 294 -13.50 28.65 4.71
CA VAL A 294 -14.81 29.00 5.28
C VAL A 294 -14.67 29.48 6.74
N LEU A 295 -13.76 28.89 7.52
CA LEU A 295 -13.50 29.33 8.91
C LEU A 295 -12.74 30.67 8.97
N ALA A 296 -11.85 30.94 8.00
CA ALA A 296 -11.17 32.23 7.88
C ALA A 296 -12.14 33.35 7.45
N ALA A 297 -13.13 33.07 6.61
CA ALA A 297 -14.16 34.04 6.20
C ALA A 297 -15.13 34.40 7.33
N ILE A 298 -15.44 33.45 8.23
CA ILE A 298 -16.29 33.66 9.40
C ILE A 298 -15.53 34.41 10.51
N GLY A 299 -14.21 34.15 10.66
CA GLY A 299 -13.37 34.89 11.65
C GLY A 299 -13.10 36.36 11.28
N LEU A 300 -13.05 36.71 9.99
CA LEU A 300 -12.87 38.07 9.52
C LEU A 300 -14.15 38.93 9.55
N ALA A 301 -15.32 38.33 9.52
CA ALA A 301 -16.59 39.04 9.64
C ALA A 301 -16.95 39.43 11.10
N GLY A 302 -16.34 38.75 12.10
CA GLY A 302 -16.56 39.03 13.53
C GLY A 302 -15.66 40.13 14.09
N LEU A 303 -14.56 40.48 13.44
CA LEU A 303 -13.61 41.51 13.88
C LEU A 303 -13.77 42.89 13.21
N GLY A 304 -14.73 43.00 12.28
CA GLY A 304 -14.99 44.24 11.50
C GLY A 304 -15.98 45.21 12.10
N LEU A 305 -16.59 44.97 13.28
CA LEU A 305 -17.66 45.78 13.82
C LEU A 305 -17.31 46.65 15.03
N ASP A 306 -16.06 46.57 15.56
CA ASP A 306 -15.66 47.37 16.75
C ASP A 306 -14.56 48.43 16.52
N MET A 307 -14.18 48.76 15.26
CA MET A 307 -13.13 49.71 14.98
C MET A 307 -13.57 50.92 14.11
N VAL A 308 -14.81 51.35 14.23
CA VAL A 308 -15.30 52.64 13.65
C VAL A 308 -15.77 53.57 14.74
N LYS A 309 -14.91 53.88 15.67
CA LYS A 309 -15.07 55.11 16.50
C LYS A 309 -13.67 55.57 16.98
N GLY A 310 -13.13 56.54 16.29
CA GLY A 310 -12.02 57.35 16.81
C GLY A 310 -10.83 57.42 15.86
N LEU A 311 -10.75 58.53 15.20
CA LEU A 311 -9.64 59.45 15.06
C LEU A 311 -9.69 60.11 13.68
N GLY A 312 -10.07 61.38 13.71
CA GLY A 312 -9.87 62.34 12.62
C GLY A 312 -8.43 62.83 12.59
N GLY A 313 -7.97 63.27 11.42
CA GLY A 313 -6.68 63.92 11.27
C GLY A 313 -6.08 63.85 9.88
N SER A 314 -6.22 64.88 9.17
CA SER A 314 -5.73 65.52 7.93
C SER A 314 -4.51 64.97 7.18
N PRO A 315 -4.38 65.37 5.89
CA PRO A 315 -3.56 64.69 4.86
C PRO A 315 -2.15 65.27 4.76
N LEU A 316 -1.18 64.50 4.41
CA LEU A 316 0.14 64.96 3.98
C LEU A 316 0.61 64.30 2.67
N MET A 317 0.65 65.17 1.70
CA MET A 317 1.53 65.34 0.53
C MET A 317 2.45 64.20 0.09
N VAL A 318 2.30 63.89 -1.19
CA VAL A 318 3.26 63.21 -2.06
C VAL A 318 4.34 64.17 -2.54
N PRO A 319 5.59 63.79 -2.61
CA PRO A 319 6.53 64.32 -3.58
C PRO A 319 6.91 63.28 -4.64
N ARG A 320 6.78 63.74 -5.84
CA ARG A 320 7.21 63.15 -7.11
C ARG A 320 8.69 63.48 -7.34
N ALA A 321 9.55 62.53 -7.57
CA ALA A 321 10.92 62.72 -8.07
C ALA A 321 11.19 61.67 -9.15
N ARG A 322 11.34 62.04 -10.23
CA ARG A 322 12.19 62.44 -11.36
C ARG A 322 13.32 61.44 -11.63
N ALA A 323 13.29 60.93 -12.85
CA ALA A 323 14.29 60.05 -13.47
C ALA A 323 15.66 60.76 -13.59
N ALA A 324 16.74 59.98 -13.44
CA ALA A 324 18.04 60.24 -14.03
C ALA A 324 18.78 58.91 -14.24
N ASP A 325 19.26 58.71 -15.44
CA ASP A 325 20.05 57.63 -16.00
C ASP A 325 21.57 57.79 -15.68
N PRO A 326 22.48 56.98 -16.22
CA PRO A 326 23.23 55.97 -15.45
C PRO A 326 24.73 56.35 -15.34
N THR A 327 25.39 55.79 -14.35
CA THR A 327 26.86 55.72 -14.39
C THR A 327 27.36 54.46 -13.69
N THR A 328 28.07 53.69 -14.46
CA THR A 328 28.95 52.57 -14.09
C THR A 328 29.87 52.87 -12.93
N THR A 329 29.96 51.97 -11.95
CA THR A 329 31.23 51.65 -11.29
C THR A 329 31.19 50.27 -10.60
N SER A 330 32.14 49.51 -10.96
CA SER A 330 32.83 48.30 -10.51
C SER A 330 32.68 47.86 -9.04
N SER A 331 32.39 46.55 -8.89
CA SER A 331 33.06 45.57 -8.04
C SER A 331 33.08 45.68 -6.53
N ALA A 332 32.34 44.72 -5.90
CA ALA A 332 32.90 43.88 -4.86
C ALA A 332 32.08 42.56 -4.82
N PRO A 333 32.71 41.39 -4.60
CA PRO A 333 32.03 40.11 -4.68
C PRO A 333 31.21 39.87 -3.42
N GLY A 334 29.90 39.99 -3.57
CA GLY A 334 28.97 39.42 -2.60
C GLY A 334 29.05 37.89 -2.67
N THR A 335 29.49 37.28 -1.60
CA THR A 335 29.45 35.85 -1.36
C THR A 335 28.02 35.36 -1.59
N SER A 336 27.74 34.91 -2.81
CA SER A 336 26.59 34.07 -3.07
C SER A 336 26.80 32.75 -2.32
N ARG A 337 26.02 32.58 -1.26
CA ARG A 337 25.85 31.30 -0.59
C ARG A 337 25.50 30.27 -1.69
N PRO A 338 26.27 29.18 -1.85
CA PRO A 338 25.90 28.14 -2.81
C PRO A 338 24.47 27.68 -2.47
N ALA A 339 23.58 27.65 -3.45
CA ALA A 339 22.32 26.97 -3.33
C ALA A 339 22.64 25.49 -3.10
N VAL A 340 22.46 25.03 -1.86
CA VAL A 340 22.59 23.62 -1.49
C VAL A 340 21.52 22.86 -2.27
N PRO A 341 21.86 21.78 -2.99
CA PRO A 341 20.85 20.94 -3.63
C PRO A 341 19.87 20.42 -2.59
N VAL A 342 18.59 20.64 -2.80
CA VAL A 342 17.48 20.43 -1.85
C VAL A 342 17.19 18.94 -1.54
N ASP A 343 18.11 18.01 -1.78
CA ASP A 343 17.92 16.57 -1.58
C ASP A 343 19.21 15.83 -1.14
N GLN A 344 20.07 16.46 -0.37
CA GLN A 344 21.23 15.75 0.15
C GLN A 344 20.82 14.82 1.29
N VAL A 345 21.05 13.52 1.14
CA VAL A 345 20.82 12.54 2.21
C VAL A 345 21.85 12.74 3.31
N LEU A 346 21.39 13.01 4.52
CA LEU A 346 22.25 13.14 5.69
C LEU A 346 22.64 11.77 6.23
N PRO A 347 23.90 11.58 6.69
CA PRO A 347 24.32 10.32 7.27
C PRO A 347 23.60 10.06 8.60
N ILE A 348 23.12 8.84 8.78
CA ILE A 348 22.61 8.33 10.05
C ILE A 348 23.72 7.48 10.67
N VAL A 349 24.10 7.78 11.91
CA VAL A 349 25.19 7.08 12.63
C VAL A 349 24.66 5.85 13.34
N SER A 350 23.47 5.94 13.94
CA SER A 350 22.84 4.82 14.60
C SER A 350 21.33 5.02 14.72
N VAL A 351 20.65 3.91 14.92
CA VAL A 351 19.22 3.87 15.25
C VAL A 351 18.99 2.95 16.44
N ALA A 352 17.97 3.25 17.23
CA ALA A 352 17.54 2.45 18.36
C ALA A 352 16.01 2.49 18.49
N ASP A 353 15.42 1.46 19.07
CA ASP A 353 14.02 1.51 19.45
C ASP A 353 13.78 2.57 20.54
N PHE A 354 12.58 3.14 20.54
CA PHE A 354 12.22 4.18 21.50
C PHE A 354 10.83 3.90 22.09
N ASP A 355 10.82 3.35 23.29
CA ASP A 355 9.59 2.99 24.03
C ASP A 355 9.64 3.46 25.50
N PRO A 356 9.47 4.76 25.76
CA PRO A 356 9.50 5.29 27.10
C PRO A 356 8.34 4.87 27.99
N TYR A 357 7.27 4.28 27.41
CA TYR A 357 6.02 3.91 28.09
C TYR A 357 5.83 2.39 28.24
N GLY A 358 6.71 1.57 27.66
CA GLY A 358 6.70 0.12 27.83
C GLY A 358 7.26 -0.31 29.20
N ASN A 359 6.83 -1.48 29.70
CA ASN A 359 7.29 -2.02 30.97
C ASN A 359 8.79 -2.35 30.97
N ASP A 360 9.30 -2.87 29.86
CA ASP A 360 10.70 -3.18 29.62
C ASP A 360 11.45 -2.08 28.90
N ARG A 361 10.73 -1.04 28.43
CA ARG A 361 11.23 0.10 27.64
C ARG A 361 11.86 -0.30 26.31
N HIS A 362 11.44 -1.43 25.76
CA HIS A 362 11.93 -1.95 24.49
C HIS A 362 10.78 -2.26 23.53
N GLU A 363 11.06 -2.00 22.23
CA GLU A 363 10.16 -2.28 21.13
C GLU A 363 10.98 -2.93 20.00
N ASN A 364 11.40 -4.20 20.19
CA ASN A 364 12.24 -4.96 19.27
C ASN A 364 13.59 -4.27 18.94
N PRO A 365 14.45 -3.98 19.94
CA PRO A 365 15.71 -3.26 19.75
C PRO A 365 16.65 -3.92 18.74
N GLN A 366 16.61 -5.25 18.63
CA GLN A 366 17.44 -6.02 17.69
C GLN A 366 17.09 -5.75 16.22
N LEU A 367 15.88 -5.28 15.94
CA LEU A 367 15.43 -4.94 14.59
C LEU A 367 15.72 -3.48 14.22
N ALA A 368 16.06 -2.60 15.16
CA ALA A 368 16.24 -1.18 14.90
C ALA A 368 17.24 -0.89 13.77
N PRO A 369 18.41 -1.57 13.65
CA PRO A 369 19.33 -1.34 12.53
C PRO A 369 18.72 -1.57 11.14
N MET A 370 17.69 -2.40 11.04
CA MET A 370 17.01 -2.73 9.78
C MET A 370 16.25 -1.54 9.18
N ALA A 371 16.03 -0.47 9.95
CA ALA A 371 15.38 0.74 9.44
C ALA A 371 16.32 1.62 8.60
N VAL A 372 17.64 1.31 8.52
CA VAL A 372 18.65 2.13 7.84
C VAL A 372 19.72 1.31 7.11
N ASP A 373 19.52 0.02 6.95
CA ASP A 373 20.49 -0.89 6.31
C ASP A 373 20.47 -0.83 4.78
N ASN A 374 19.60 0.03 4.20
CA ASN A 374 19.33 0.15 2.77
C ASN A 374 18.77 -1.13 2.13
N ASP A 375 18.38 -2.12 2.92
CA ASP A 375 17.61 -3.25 2.44
C ASP A 375 16.10 -2.90 2.56
N PRO A 376 15.39 -2.67 1.45
CA PRO A 376 13.97 -2.29 1.49
C PRO A 376 13.04 -3.41 1.98
N VAL A 377 13.63 -4.53 2.33
CA VAL A 377 12.97 -5.77 2.71
C VAL A 377 13.04 -5.98 4.21
N SER A 378 14.15 -5.63 4.81
CA SER A 378 14.29 -5.61 6.26
C SER A 378 13.52 -4.44 6.84
N ALA A 379 13.07 -4.56 8.08
CA ALA A 379 12.37 -3.48 8.76
C ALA A 379 12.47 -3.60 10.27
N TRP A 380 12.61 -2.47 10.93
CA TRP A 380 12.22 -2.40 12.33
C TRP A 380 10.70 -2.51 12.44
N ARG A 381 10.22 -3.33 13.38
CA ARG A 381 8.79 -3.56 13.63
C ARG A 381 8.47 -3.41 15.11
N THR A 382 7.31 -2.87 15.41
CA THR A 382 6.77 -2.89 16.76
C THR A 382 6.40 -4.32 17.17
N VAL A 383 6.16 -4.57 18.44
CA VAL A 383 5.43 -5.77 18.84
C VAL A 383 3.99 -5.70 18.30
N SER A 384 3.30 -6.84 18.31
CA SER A 384 1.94 -6.93 17.79
C SER A 384 0.93 -6.55 18.86
N TYR A 385 0.09 -5.55 18.59
CA TYR A 385 -0.93 -5.03 19.50
C TYR A 385 -2.33 -5.53 19.18
N LYS A 386 -3.24 -5.49 20.16
CA LYS A 386 -4.65 -5.86 19.98
C LYS A 386 -5.52 -4.73 19.46
N ALA A 387 -5.06 -3.48 19.52
CA ALA A 387 -5.77 -2.29 19.07
C ALA A 387 -4.82 -1.33 18.34
N ALA A 388 -5.35 -0.55 17.40
CA ALA A 388 -4.58 0.39 16.58
C ALA A 388 -3.90 1.47 17.42
N ASP A 389 -4.50 1.89 18.52
CA ASP A 389 -4.01 2.86 19.50
C ASP A 389 -3.13 2.21 20.59
N MET A 390 -2.63 0.99 20.32
CA MET A 390 -1.79 0.23 21.26
C MET A 390 -2.41 0.04 22.63
N SER A 391 -3.77 -0.04 22.70
CA SER A 391 -4.55 -0.21 23.92
C SER A 391 -4.36 0.91 24.95
N GLY A 392 -4.25 2.16 24.48
CA GLY A 392 -4.08 3.36 25.29
C GLY A 392 -2.63 3.68 25.64
N LYS A 393 -1.65 2.98 25.09
CA LYS A 393 -0.24 3.38 25.15
C LYS A 393 -0.05 4.63 24.29
N PRO A 394 0.63 5.70 24.77
CA PRO A 394 0.77 6.94 24.01
C PRO A 394 1.45 6.81 22.65
N GLY A 395 2.21 5.73 22.46
CA GLY A 395 2.88 5.41 21.23
C GLY A 395 4.15 4.60 21.45
N VAL A 396 4.83 4.33 20.34
CA VAL A 396 6.15 3.69 20.25
C VAL A 396 6.90 4.27 19.08
N GLY A 397 8.21 4.15 19.02
CA GLY A 397 8.96 4.73 17.91
C GLY A 397 10.38 4.22 17.76
N ILE A 398 11.08 4.87 16.84
CA ILE A 398 12.49 4.65 16.55
C ILE A 398 13.26 5.96 16.67
N LEU A 399 14.37 5.92 17.38
CA LEU A 399 15.31 7.01 17.56
C LEU A 399 16.40 6.96 16.50
N VAL A 400 16.67 8.08 15.85
CA VAL A 400 17.69 8.25 14.81
C VAL A 400 18.73 9.22 15.30
N ASP A 401 20.02 8.83 15.30
CA ASP A 401 21.18 9.70 15.64
C ASP A 401 21.92 10.11 14.37
N LEU A 402 21.98 11.39 14.09
CA LEU A 402 22.73 11.98 12.97
C LEU A 402 24.21 12.22 13.30
N GLY A 403 24.67 11.85 14.52
CA GLY A 403 26.03 12.02 15.00
C GLY A 403 26.40 13.45 15.42
N ALA A 404 25.83 14.44 14.78
CA ALA A 404 26.01 15.86 15.10
C ALA A 404 24.73 16.64 14.76
N PRO A 405 24.51 17.84 15.33
CA PRO A 405 23.42 18.72 14.93
C PRO A 405 23.53 19.05 13.43
N ARG A 406 22.48 18.75 12.66
CA ARG A 406 22.39 18.97 11.22
C ARG A 406 21.07 19.65 10.87
N PRO A 407 21.04 20.54 9.86
CA PRO A 407 19.77 21.06 9.35
C PRO A 407 19.01 19.91 8.69
N VAL A 408 17.73 19.77 9.00
CA VAL A 408 16.82 18.76 8.47
C VAL A 408 15.70 19.46 7.72
N ASP A 409 15.57 19.17 6.41
CA ASP A 409 14.55 19.72 5.53
C ASP A 409 13.40 18.75 5.26
N ALA A 410 13.67 17.44 5.29
CA ALA A 410 12.64 16.41 5.18
C ALA A 410 13.10 15.07 5.78
N VAL A 411 12.11 14.23 6.11
CA VAL A 411 12.32 12.82 6.47
C VAL A 411 11.53 11.96 5.50
N ARG A 412 12.21 11.05 4.81
CA ARG A 412 11.58 10.06 3.93
C ARG A 412 11.53 8.72 4.67
N LEU A 413 10.34 8.14 4.71
CA LEU A 413 10.07 6.90 5.42
C LEU A 413 9.46 5.87 4.46
N SER A 414 9.94 4.64 4.54
CA SER A 414 9.26 3.45 4.01
C SER A 414 8.63 2.72 5.20
N LEU A 415 7.30 2.84 5.33
CA LEU A 415 6.53 2.29 6.45
C LEU A 415 5.97 0.92 6.10
N LEU A 416 5.77 0.07 7.10
CA LEU A 416 5.04 -1.17 6.97
C LEU A 416 3.54 -0.93 7.13
N GLY A 417 2.77 -1.31 6.09
CA GLY A 417 1.32 -1.10 6.07
C GLY A 417 0.88 0.33 5.78
N LEU A 418 -0.42 0.51 5.62
CA LEU A 418 -1.07 1.78 5.32
C LEU A 418 -1.86 2.28 6.53
N GLY A 419 -1.98 3.59 6.68
CA GLY A 419 -2.83 4.16 7.72
C GLY A 419 -2.13 4.36 9.07
N THR A 420 -0.81 4.43 9.08
CA THR A 420 -0.02 4.77 10.27
C THR A 420 -0.17 6.25 10.61
N ASP A 421 -0.52 6.58 11.86
CA ASP A 421 -0.39 7.95 12.36
C ASP A 421 0.96 8.08 13.07
N LEU A 422 1.73 9.08 12.68
CA LEU A 422 3.04 9.31 13.24
C LEU A 422 3.39 10.80 13.38
N THR A 423 4.32 11.06 14.30
CA THR A 423 4.93 12.38 14.50
C THR A 423 6.44 12.23 14.50
N VAL A 424 7.13 13.09 13.77
CA VAL A 424 8.58 13.21 13.88
C VAL A 424 8.91 14.30 14.89
N TYR A 425 9.71 13.95 15.87
CA TYR A 425 10.22 14.86 16.87
C TYR A 425 11.71 15.09 16.70
N ALA A 426 12.17 16.28 17.09
CA ALA A 426 13.58 16.63 17.21
C ALA A 426 13.96 16.83 18.68
N THR A 427 15.15 16.37 19.04
CA THR A 427 15.73 16.61 20.37
C THR A 427 17.24 16.59 20.33
N ASP A 428 17.87 17.33 21.24
CA ASP A 428 19.33 17.25 21.47
C ASP A 428 19.68 16.30 22.62
N ASN A 429 18.65 15.78 23.32
CA ASN A 429 18.85 14.85 24.41
C ASN A 429 17.72 13.77 24.43
N PRO A 430 17.99 12.58 23.90
CA PRO A 430 16.99 11.51 23.80
C PRO A 430 16.63 10.85 25.14
N THR A 431 17.32 11.19 26.24
CA THR A 431 16.98 10.65 27.57
C THR A 431 15.90 11.45 28.29
N LYS A 432 15.52 12.60 27.74
CA LYS A 432 14.41 13.41 28.26
C LYS A 432 13.05 12.78 27.91
N LYS A 433 12.01 13.26 28.58
CA LYS A 433 10.64 12.83 28.28
C LYS A 433 10.19 13.34 26.90
N LEU A 434 9.39 12.56 26.20
CA LEU A 434 8.87 12.86 24.87
C LEU A 434 8.13 14.21 24.81
N ASP A 435 7.43 14.60 25.86
CA ASP A 435 6.69 15.87 25.98
C ASP A 435 7.58 17.11 25.94
N THR A 436 8.90 16.92 26.13
CA THR A 436 9.91 18.00 26.02
C THR A 436 10.53 18.11 24.63
N PHE A 437 10.21 17.19 23.70
CA PHE A 437 10.74 17.18 22.35
C PHE A 437 10.00 18.17 21.45
N THR A 438 10.72 18.70 20.47
CA THR A 438 10.12 19.62 19.50
C THR A 438 9.43 18.84 18.39
N THR A 439 8.14 19.06 18.18
CA THR A 439 7.42 18.51 17.02
C THR A 439 7.97 19.11 15.73
N VAL A 440 8.39 18.26 14.81
CA VAL A 440 8.92 18.64 13.50
C VAL A 440 7.83 18.56 12.44
N VAL A 441 7.16 17.43 12.34
CA VAL A 441 6.07 17.18 11.38
C VAL A 441 5.22 16.02 11.85
N THR A 442 3.92 16.06 11.54
CA THR A 442 2.95 15.01 11.85
C THR A 442 2.29 14.51 10.56
N ALA A 443 2.02 13.23 10.47
CA ALA A 443 1.27 12.61 9.40
C ALA A 443 0.19 11.71 10.00
N ALA A 444 -1.04 11.86 9.51
CA ALA A 444 -2.15 10.99 9.83
C ALA A 444 -2.46 10.10 8.63
N GLY A 445 -2.72 8.80 8.87
CA GLY A 445 -3.01 7.86 7.81
C GLY A 445 -1.90 7.74 6.77
N ALA A 446 -0.64 7.79 7.21
CA ALA A 446 0.50 7.80 6.30
C ALA A 446 0.51 6.58 5.37
N PRO A 447 0.81 6.77 4.06
CA PRO A 447 1.05 5.67 3.14
C PRO A 447 2.37 4.97 3.48
N ASN A 448 2.57 3.77 2.93
CA ASN A 448 3.78 2.99 3.13
C ASN A 448 5.07 3.68 2.63
N GLN A 449 4.96 4.66 1.72
CA GLN A 449 6.07 5.54 1.37
C GLN A 449 5.66 7.00 1.54
N VAL A 450 6.36 7.72 2.41
CA VAL A 450 6.04 9.11 2.70
C VAL A 450 7.30 9.96 2.82
N THR A 451 7.27 11.16 2.24
CA THR A 451 8.28 12.19 2.44
C THR A 451 7.65 13.34 3.24
N LEU A 452 8.06 13.46 4.47
CA LEU A 452 7.59 14.48 5.40
C LEU A 452 8.51 15.68 5.31
N ARG A 453 8.07 16.76 4.64
CA ARG A 453 8.81 18.02 4.57
C ARG A 453 8.64 18.78 5.86
N VAL A 454 9.74 19.28 6.38
CA VAL A 454 9.79 20.09 7.59
C VAL A 454 9.36 21.51 7.26
N PRO A 455 8.31 22.09 7.87
CA PRO A 455 7.81 23.42 7.54
C PRO A 455 8.84 24.54 7.78
N ARG A 456 9.75 24.34 8.73
CA ARG A 456 10.89 25.20 9.02
C ARG A 456 12.09 24.30 9.29
N ALA A 457 13.19 24.51 8.58
CA ALA A 457 14.42 23.75 8.81
C ALA A 457 14.77 23.72 10.31
N VAL A 458 14.92 22.52 10.85
CA VAL A 458 15.26 22.29 12.25
C VAL A 458 16.67 21.74 12.30
N THR A 459 17.54 22.38 13.08
CA THR A 459 18.88 21.83 13.32
C THR A 459 18.83 20.96 14.58
N THR A 460 19.10 19.66 14.41
CA THR A 460 19.05 18.69 15.51
C THR A 460 20.04 17.55 15.29
N ARG A 461 20.44 16.89 16.37
CA ARG A 461 21.21 15.66 16.30
C ARG A 461 20.31 14.43 16.29
N TYR A 462 19.20 14.44 17.04
CA TYR A 462 18.35 13.27 17.20
C TYR A 462 16.96 13.55 16.64
N LEU A 463 16.44 12.57 15.89
CA LEU A 463 15.05 12.51 15.47
C LEU A 463 14.38 11.31 16.10
N VAL A 464 13.10 11.42 16.43
CA VAL A 464 12.27 10.29 16.84
C VAL A 464 11.09 10.18 15.87
N VAL A 465 10.99 9.07 15.17
CA VAL A 465 9.80 8.71 14.41
C VAL A 465 8.86 7.99 15.36
N TRP A 466 7.78 8.66 15.75
CA TRP A 466 6.89 8.24 16.82
C TRP A 466 5.52 7.85 16.28
N PHE A 467 5.12 6.60 16.46
CA PHE A 467 3.84 6.05 16.03
C PHE A 467 2.79 6.23 17.12
N THR A 468 1.63 6.79 16.77
CA THR A 468 0.48 6.96 17.66
C THR A 468 -0.69 6.07 17.26
N ARG A 469 -0.69 5.58 16.01
CA ARG A 469 -1.64 4.60 15.49
C ARG A 469 -0.94 3.65 14.55
N LEU A 470 -1.22 2.36 14.70
CA LEU A 470 -0.60 1.30 13.92
C LEU A 470 -1.57 0.77 12.86
N PRO A 471 -1.06 0.38 11.68
CA PRO A 471 -1.86 -0.31 10.68
C PRO A 471 -2.27 -1.70 11.15
N SER A 472 -3.37 -2.21 10.58
CA SER A 472 -3.79 -3.59 10.83
C SER A 472 -2.99 -4.55 9.95
N VAL A 473 -2.44 -5.58 10.55
CA VAL A 473 -1.73 -6.68 9.90
C VAL A 473 -2.29 -7.98 10.47
N ASP A 474 -2.95 -8.78 9.65
CA ASP A 474 -3.51 -10.10 10.01
C ASP A 474 -4.38 -10.13 11.29
N GLY A 475 -5.27 -9.14 11.44
CA GLY A 475 -6.18 -9.03 12.57
C GLY A 475 -5.51 -8.54 13.87
N ARG A 476 -4.25 -8.13 13.80
CA ARG A 476 -3.51 -7.43 14.83
C ARG A 476 -2.99 -6.11 14.32
N TYR A 477 -2.45 -5.28 15.20
CA TYR A 477 -1.91 -3.97 14.85
C TYR A 477 -0.40 -3.98 15.06
N GLN A 478 0.34 -3.74 13.98
CA GLN A 478 1.80 -3.71 14.01
C GLN A 478 2.29 -2.62 13.03
N GLY A 479 3.12 -1.73 13.50
CA GLY A 479 3.80 -0.74 12.66
C GLY A 479 5.25 -1.10 12.44
N GLY A 480 5.92 -0.38 11.52
CA GLY A 480 7.35 -0.54 11.33
C GLY A 480 7.89 0.38 10.26
N VAL A 481 9.20 0.40 10.15
CA VAL A 481 9.95 1.21 9.19
C VAL A 481 10.99 0.33 8.49
N ALA A 482 10.88 0.24 7.17
CA ALA A 482 11.83 -0.48 6.32
C ALA A 482 13.00 0.40 5.87
N ASP A 483 12.78 1.72 5.75
CA ASP A 483 13.87 2.64 5.38
C ASP A 483 13.60 4.04 5.94
N ILE A 484 14.64 4.67 6.48
CA ILE A 484 14.65 6.06 6.94
C ILE A 484 15.74 6.80 6.19
N LYS A 485 15.38 7.87 5.48
CA LYS A 485 16.33 8.83 4.93
C LYS A 485 16.02 10.22 5.44
N VAL A 486 17.01 10.85 6.01
CA VAL A 486 16.95 12.24 6.48
C VAL A 486 17.58 13.12 5.42
N LEU A 487 16.89 14.18 5.02
CA LEU A 487 17.30 15.10 3.96
C LEU A 487 17.56 16.47 4.58
N GLY A 488 18.64 17.13 4.12
CA GLY A 488 19.01 18.47 4.59
C GLY A 488 19.83 19.25 3.57
#